data_18897fd3834a33274fd9e9d656e3cf9e
#
_entry.id   18897fd3834a33274fd9e9d656e3cf9e
#
_cell.length_a   1.000
_cell.length_b   1.000
_cell.length_c   1.000
_cell.angle_alpha   90.00
_cell.angle_beta   90.00
_cell.angle_gamma   90.00
#
_symmetry.space_group_name_H-M   'P 1'
#
loop_
_entity.id
_entity.type
_entity.pdbx_description
1 polymer ?
#
loop_
_entity_poly.entity_id
_entity_poly.type
_entity_poly.pdbx_seq_one_letter_code
_entity_poly.pdbx_strand_id
1 'polypeptide(L)'
;MAIKSDRWIRRMALEHDMINPFSEKLVRQGVVSYGLSSYGYDLRVADEFKIFTNVNSTIVDPKKFDERSFVTVNSDCCIVPPNSFALARSVEYFKIPRSVLTLCVGKSTYARCGIIVNVTPFEPEWEGFVTLEISNTTPLPAKIYANEGLCQILFFESDDICETSYKDRSGKYQAQTGIVLPKV
;
A
#
# COMPACT_ATOMS: atom_id res chain seq x y z
N MET A 1 -14.99 13.65 12.83
CA MET A 1 -13.83 12.96 12.19
C MET A 1 -12.85 14.00 11.64
N ALA A 2 -11.56 13.92 12.03
CA ALA A 2 -10.55 14.89 11.63
C ALA A 2 -9.33 14.23 11.01
N ILE A 3 -8.82 14.81 9.90
CA ILE A 3 -7.55 14.42 9.32
C ILE A 3 -6.41 14.75 10.28
N LYS A 4 -5.41 13.88 10.36
CA LYS A 4 -4.31 13.99 11.31
C LYS A 4 -3.08 14.67 10.71
N SER A 5 -2.48 15.57 11.49
CA SER A 5 -1.27 16.31 11.09
C SER A 5 0.01 15.49 11.29
N ASP A 6 1.10 15.99 10.73
CA ASP A 6 2.45 15.45 10.89
C ASP A 6 2.86 15.25 12.35
N ARG A 7 2.51 16.19 13.25
CA ARG A 7 2.78 16.06 14.70
C ARG A 7 2.09 14.82 15.30
N TRP A 8 0.84 14.60 14.94
CA TRP A 8 0.08 13.46 15.43
C TRP A 8 0.66 12.15 14.85
N ILE A 9 0.92 12.12 13.53
CA ILE A 9 1.48 10.93 12.85
C ILE A 9 2.83 10.56 13.45
N ARG A 10 3.73 11.56 13.66
CA ARG A 10 5.04 11.35 14.29
C ARG A 10 4.91 10.75 15.69
N ARG A 11 4.05 11.33 16.53
CA ARG A 11 3.80 10.80 17.88
C ARG A 11 3.32 9.36 17.84
N MET A 12 2.33 9.05 17.01
CA MET A 12 1.80 7.69 16.91
C MET A 12 2.81 6.69 16.36
N ALA A 13 3.66 7.09 15.42
CA ALA A 13 4.73 6.24 14.91
C ALA A 13 5.80 5.96 15.96
N LEU A 14 6.25 6.98 16.72
CA LEU A 14 7.35 6.83 17.69
C LEU A 14 6.91 6.21 19.02
N GLU A 15 5.71 6.56 19.52
CA GLU A 15 5.24 6.12 20.85
C GLU A 15 4.39 4.83 20.79
N HIS A 16 3.75 4.53 19.65
CA HIS A 16 2.83 3.42 19.47
C HIS A 16 3.19 2.48 18.30
N ASP A 17 4.36 2.68 17.68
CA ASP A 17 4.85 1.84 16.57
C ASP A 17 3.83 1.71 15.41
N MET A 18 3.04 2.80 15.17
CA MET A 18 1.99 2.80 14.15
C MET A 18 2.54 2.61 12.73
N ILE A 19 3.79 3.05 12.47
CA ILE A 19 4.49 2.92 11.19
C ILE A 19 5.93 2.49 11.48
N ASN A 20 6.37 1.34 10.95
CA ASN A 20 7.71 0.82 11.18
C ASN A 20 8.28 0.15 9.91
N PRO A 21 9.47 0.58 9.38
CA PRO A 21 10.30 1.71 9.85
C PRO A 21 9.66 3.06 9.51
N PHE A 22 9.79 4.04 10.40
CA PHE A 22 9.25 5.38 10.23
C PHE A 22 10.31 6.37 9.74
N SER A 23 9.99 7.12 8.67
CA SER A 23 10.81 8.23 8.16
C SER A 23 10.22 9.56 8.61
N GLU A 24 10.86 10.21 9.61
CA GLU A 24 10.37 11.45 10.22
C GLU A 24 10.37 12.67 9.29
N LYS A 25 11.11 12.58 8.19
CA LYS A 25 11.24 13.66 7.20
C LYS A 25 10.85 13.15 5.82
N LEU A 26 10.36 14.06 5.01
CA LEU A 26 10.12 13.78 3.60
C LEU A 26 11.48 13.71 2.85
N VAL A 27 11.88 12.51 2.44
CA VAL A 27 13.05 12.26 1.61
C VAL A 27 12.66 12.45 0.15
N ARG A 28 13.43 13.23 -0.64
CA ARG A 28 13.11 13.58 -2.03
C ARG A 28 14.31 13.78 -2.97
N GLN A 29 15.52 13.67 -2.45
CA GLN A 29 16.70 13.89 -3.28
C GLN A 29 17.06 12.64 -4.06
N GLY A 30 16.89 12.67 -5.39
CA GLY A 30 17.24 11.56 -6.29
C GLY A 30 16.26 10.38 -6.27
N VAL A 31 15.12 10.49 -5.58
CA VAL A 31 14.13 9.41 -5.43
C VAL A 31 12.70 9.95 -5.60
N VAL A 32 11.76 9.07 -5.92
CA VAL A 32 10.34 9.38 -5.74
C VAL A 32 10.09 9.51 -4.24
N SER A 33 9.66 10.69 -3.81
CA SER A 33 9.68 11.09 -2.40
C SER A 33 8.87 10.16 -1.48
N TYR A 34 9.36 9.96 -0.26
CA TYR A 34 8.71 9.16 0.78
C TYR A 34 8.92 9.75 2.19
N GLY A 35 8.13 9.29 3.14
CA GLY A 35 8.20 9.72 4.53
C GLY A 35 7.08 10.66 4.95
N LEU A 36 7.26 11.34 6.09
CA LEU A 36 6.23 12.17 6.70
C LEU A 36 5.96 13.43 5.88
N SER A 37 4.69 13.69 5.57
CA SER A 37 4.18 14.91 4.96
C SER A 37 3.26 15.64 5.94
N SER A 38 2.71 16.82 5.55
CA SER A 38 1.92 17.68 6.43
C SER A 38 0.68 17.00 7.05
N TYR A 39 -0.03 16.17 6.26
CA TYR A 39 -1.28 15.49 6.67
C TYR A 39 -1.32 14.05 6.17
N GLY A 40 -0.17 13.38 6.08
CA GLY A 40 -0.09 12.01 5.62
C GLY A 40 1.32 11.46 5.70
N TYR A 41 1.46 10.23 5.22
CA TYR A 41 2.74 9.54 5.12
C TYR A 41 2.88 8.90 3.74
N ASP A 42 3.95 9.24 3.03
CA ASP A 42 4.29 8.65 1.75
C ASP A 42 5.01 7.32 2.00
N LEU A 43 4.33 6.21 1.79
CA LEU A 43 4.90 4.88 1.97
C LEU A 43 5.76 4.46 0.77
N ARG A 44 6.70 3.58 1.03
CA ARG A 44 7.59 2.98 0.02
C ARG A 44 7.07 1.64 -0.45
N VAL A 45 7.31 1.34 -1.72
CA VAL A 45 7.17 -0.02 -2.23
C VAL A 45 8.44 -0.83 -1.97
N ALA A 46 8.33 -2.07 -1.52
CA ALA A 46 9.46 -2.98 -1.33
C ALA A 46 9.98 -3.52 -2.68
N ASP A 47 11.01 -4.34 -2.63
CA ASP A 47 11.69 -4.95 -3.78
C ASP A 47 11.08 -6.27 -4.27
N GLU A 48 10.03 -6.76 -3.61
CA GLU A 48 9.26 -7.93 -4.00
C GLU A 48 8.02 -7.53 -4.79
N PHE A 49 7.88 -8.06 -6.01
CA PHE A 49 6.77 -7.81 -6.93
C PHE A 49 6.19 -9.11 -7.46
N LYS A 50 4.87 -9.14 -7.65
CA LYS A 50 4.15 -10.17 -8.39
C LYS A 50 3.53 -9.54 -9.62
N ILE A 51 4.11 -9.81 -10.80
CA ILE A 51 3.68 -9.24 -12.08
C ILE A 51 2.60 -10.16 -12.67
N PHE A 52 1.44 -9.60 -12.99
CA PHE A 52 0.35 -10.35 -13.61
C PHE A 52 0.71 -10.76 -15.02
N THR A 53 0.39 -12.02 -15.35
CA THR A 53 0.52 -12.61 -16.69
C THR A 53 -0.81 -13.28 -17.08
N ASN A 54 -1.14 -13.25 -18.37
CA ASN A 54 -2.37 -13.86 -18.90
C ASN A 54 -2.13 -15.25 -19.54
N VAL A 55 -1.01 -15.90 -19.20
CA VAL A 55 -0.62 -17.17 -19.85
C VAL A 55 -1.42 -18.36 -19.35
N ASN A 56 -1.80 -18.35 -18.06
CA ASN A 56 -2.38 -19.51 -17.39
C ASN A 56 -3.90 -19.42 -17.17
N SER A 57 -4.54 -18.30 -17.52
CA SER A 57 -5.97 -18.11 -17.32
C SER A 57 -6.60 -17.29 -18.43
N THR A 58 -7.81 -17.63 -18.82
CA THR A 58 -8.62 -16.91 -19.82
C THR A 58 -9.55 -15.88 -19.20
N ILE A 59 -9.71 -15.91 -17.87
CA ILE A 59 -10.59 -15.01 -17.11
C ILE A 59 -9.97 -14.74 -15.74
N VAL A 60 -10.12 -13.51 -15.23
CA VAL A 60 -9.79 -13.18 -13.86
C VAL A 60 -11.03 -13.37 -12.99
N ASP A 61 -11.01 -14.40 -12.14
CA ASP A 61 -12.10 -14.71 -11.22
C ASP A 61 -11.60 -14.59 -9.77
N PRO A 62 -12.08 -13.63 -8.98
CA PRO A 62 -11.62 -13.45 -7.60
C PRO A 62 -11.97 -14.62 -6.68
N LYS A 63 -12.96 -15.45 -7.03
CA LYS A 63 -13.34 -16.64 -6.26
C LYS A 63 -12.51 -17.88 -6.62
N LYS A 64 -11.87 -17.88 -7.79
CA LYS A 64 -11.07 -18.98 -8.33
C LYS A 64 -9.77 -18.44 -8.93
N PHE A 65 -9.12 -17.55 -8.20
CA PHE A 65 -7.92 -16.90 -8.70
C PHE A 65 -6.77 -17.90 -8.87
N ASP A 66 -6.19 -17.96 -10.08
CA ASP A 66 -5.05 -18.84 -10.37
C ASP A 66 -3.74 -18.13 -10.00
N GLU A 67 -3.06 -18.60 -8.96
CA GLU A 67 -1.79 -18.04 -8.48
C GLU A 67 -0.68 -18.07 -9.54
N ARG A 68 -0.76 -19.01 -10.50
CA ARG A 68 0.17 -19.12 -11.64
C ARG A 68 0.04 -17.94 -12.62
N SER A 69 -0.99 -17.10 -12.45
CA SER A 69 -1.13 -15.85 -13.19
C SER A 69 -0.18 -14.75 -12.71
N PHE A 70 0.69 -15.04 -11.74
CA PHE A 70 1.74 -14.12 -11.31
C PHE A 70 3.14 -14.69 -11.48
N VAL A 71 4.06 -13.83 -11.93
CA VAL A 71 5.50 -14.04 -11.88
C VAL A 71 6.09 -13.21 -10.75
N THR A 72 6.77 -13.86 -9.79
CA THR A 72 7.44 -13.16 -8.70
C THR A 72 8.82 -12.68 -9.14
N VAL A 73 9.10 -11.41 -8.89
CA VAL A 73 10.38 -10.75 -9.19
C VAL A 73 10.86 -10.02 -7.94
N ASN A 74 12.13 -10.22 -7.57
CA ASN A 74 12.82 -9.45 -6.54
C ASN A 74 13.89 -8.60 -7.24
N SER A 75 13.71 -7.27 -7.22
CA SER A 75 14.56 -6.34 -7.97
C SER A 75 14.45 -4.92 -7.42
N ASP A 76 15.44 -4.09 -7.72
CA ASP A 76 15.45 -2.65 -7.46
C ASP A 76 14.39 -1.87 -8.25
N CYS A 77 13.77 -2.51 -9.25
CA CYS A 77 12.63 -1.97 -9.97
C CYS A 77 11.74 -3.06 -10.56
N CYS A 78 10.47 -2.73 -10.74
CA CYS A 78 9.49 -3.55 -11.46
C CYS A 78 9.15 -2.91 -12.80
N ILE A 79 9.10 -3.73 -13.86
CA ILE A 79 8.56 -3.32 -15.16
C ILE A 79 7.16 -3.92 -15.31
N VAL A 80 6.15 -3.08 -15.12
CA VAL A 80 4.74 -3.49 -15.28
C VAL A 80 4.39 -3.46 -16.76
N PRO A 81 3.94 -4.59 -17.35
CA PRO A 81 3.58 -4.62 -18.78
C PRO A 81 2.48 -3.63 -19.16
N PRO A 82 2.35 -3.27 -20.44
CA PRO A 82 1.28 -2.40 -20.93
C PRO A 82 -0.11 -2.97 -20.58
N ASN A 83 -1.02 -2.10 -20.13
CA ASN A 83 -2.41 -2.46 -19.80
C ASN A 83 -2.51 -3.67 -18.83
N SER A 84 -1.55 -3.80 -17.94
CA SER A 84 -1.46 -4.88 -16.94
C SER A 84 -1.28 -4.31 -15.53
N PHE A 85 -1.09 -5.18 -14.55
CA PHE A 85 -0.88 -4.78 -13.17
C PHE A 85 0.16 -5.65 -12.46
N ALA A 86 0.64 -5.16 -11.34
CA ALA A 86 1.49 -5.91 -10.43
C ALA A 86 0.99 -5.73 -9.00
N LEU A 87 1.26 -6.71 -8.16
CA LEU A 87 1.14 -6.60 -6.71
C LEU A 87 2.53 -6.41 -6.12
N ALA A 88 2.60 -5.59 -5.10
CA ALA A 88 3.80 -5.40 -4.31
C ALA A 88 3.43 -5.31 -2.82
N ARG A 89 4.42 -5.23 -1.94
CA ARG A 89 4.18 -4.90 -0.54
C ARG A 89 4.84 -3.58 -0.17
N SER A 90 4.35 -2.96 0.89
CA SER A 90 5.03 -1.82 1.50
C SER A 90 6.35 -2.24 2.16
N VAL A 91 7.30 -1.29 2.25
CA VAL A 91 8.47 -1.42 3.14
C VAL A 91 8.03 -1.29 4.60
N GLU A 92 7.09 -0.39 4.84
CA GLU A 92 6.56 -0.10 6.16
C GLU A 92 5.52 -1.14 6.60
N TYR A 93 5.61 -1.58 7.85
CA TYR A 93 4.57 -2.28 8.59
C TYR A 93 3.70 -1.25 9.31
N PHE A 94 2.39 -1.43 9.26
CA PHE A 94 1.43 -0.53 9.90
C PHE A 94 0.68 -1.22 11.03
N LYS A 95 0.37 -0.46 12.09
CA LYS A 95 -0.53 -0.85 13.18
C LYS A 95 -1.55 0.26 13.39
N ILE A 96 -2.74 0.08 12.88
CA ILE A 96 -3.77 1.12 12.88
C ILE A 96 -4.53 1.11 14.21
N PRO A 97 -4.59 2.25 14.94
CA PRO A 97 -5.38 2.36 16.17
C PRO A 97 -6.87 2.13 15.94
N ARG A 98 -7.59 1.66 16.97
CA ARG A 98 -9.04 1.40 16.91
C ARG A 98 -9.89 2.64 16.56
N SER A 99 -9.42 3.84 16.92
CA SER A 99 -10.10 5.09 16.59
C SER A 99 -9.79 5.64 15.19
N VAL A 100 -8.95 4.96 14.39
CA VAL A 100 -8.40 5.49 13.14
C VAL A 100 -8.83 4.68 11.94
N LEU A 101 -9.29 5.38 10.90
CA LEU A 101 -9.44 4.89 9.54
C LEU A 101 -8.38 5.54 8.65
N THR A 102 -7.84 4.80 7.70
CA THR A 102 -6.90 5.35 6.72
C THR A 102 -7.48 5.36 5.32
N LEU A 103 -7.01 6.30 4.50
CA LEU A 103 -7.21 6.27 3.06
C LEU A 103 -5.85 6.30 2.37
N CYS A 104 -5.65 5.42 1.39
CA CYS A 104 -4.48 5.43 0.53
C CYS A 104 -4.81 6.10 -0.80
N VAL A 105 -3.97 7.05 -1.21
CA VAL A 105 -4.08 7.73 -2.50
C VAL A 105 -2.78 7.60 -3.28
N GLY A 106 -2.88 7.47 -4.61
CA GLY A 106 -1.72 7.37 -5.48
C GLY A 106 -0.84 8.63 -5.43
N LYS A 107 0.44 8.46 -5.67
CA LYS A 107 1.39 9.57 -5.71
C LYS A 107 1.34 10.29 -7.05
N SER A 108 1.34 11.62 -7.02
CA SER A 108 1.18 12.47 -8.20
C SER A 108 2.24 12.22 -9.30
N THR A 109 3.44 11.78 -8.92
CA THR A 109 4.51 11.43 -9.86
C THR A 109 4.08 10.27 -10.77
N TYR A 110 3.60 9.17 -10.18
CA TYR A 110 3.12 8.00 -10.92
C TYR A 110 1.78 8.26 -11.61
N ALA A 111 0.86 8.98 -10.95
CA ALA A 111 -0.43 9.31 -11.53
C ALA A 111 -0.31 10.08 -12.86
N ARG A 112 0.67 11.01 -12.96
CA ARG A 112 0.95 11.75 -14.21
C ARG A 112 1.58 10.89 -15.31
N CYS A 113 2.07 9.72 -14.96
CA CYS A 113 2.57 8.72 -15.92
C CYS A 113 1.52 7.65 -16.27
N GLY A 114 0.25 7.83 -15.87
CA GLY A 114 -0.80 6.85 -16.12
C GLY A 114 -0.70 5.60 -15.25
N ILE A 115 -0.03 5.69 -14.10
CA ILE A 115 0.06 4.59 -13.13
C ILE A 115 -0.95 4.85 -12.02
N ILE A 116 -1.82 3.89 -11.80
CA ILE A 116 -2.83 3.92 -10.73
C ILE A 116 -2.38 2.97 -9.62
N VAL A 117 -2.37 3.48 -8.39
CA VAL A 117 -2.20 2.66 -7.19
C VAL A 117 -3.57 2.59 -6.50
N ASN A 118 -4.08 1.38 -6.36
CA ASN A 118 -5.33 1.12 -5.64
C ASN A 118 -5.00 0.36 -4.36
N VAL A 119 -5.48 0.87 -3.24
CA VAL A 119 -5.36 0.20 -1.93
C VAL A 119 -6.63 0.49 -1.16
N THR A 120 -7.27 -0.55 -0.64
CA THR A 120 -8.45 -0.37 0.22
C THR A 120 -8.07 0.24 1.56
N PRO A 121 -8.99 0.92 2.26
CA PRO A 121 -8.71 1.51 3.56
C PRO A 121 -8.13 0.51 4.56
N PHE A 122 -7.11 0.91 5.33
CA PHE A 122 -6.71 0.13 6.51
C PHE A 122 -7.70 0.47 7.61
N GLU A 123 -8.44 -0.54 8.00
CA GLU A 123 -9.52 -0.39 8.96
C GLU A 123 -8.99 -0.35 10.41
N PRO A 124 -9.83 0.06 11.36
CA PRO A 124 -9.49 0.03 12.79
C PRO A 124 -8.91 -1.32 13.25
N GLU A 125 -7.77 -1.27 13.95
CA GLU A 125 -6.99 -2.43 14.44
C GLU A 125 -6.45 -3.38 13.36
N TRP A 126 -6.48 -2.98 12.08
CA TRP A 126 -5.71 -3.68 11.06
C TRP A 126 -4.21 -3.45 11.29
N GLU A 127 -3.42 -4.51 11.12
CA GLU A 127 -1.96 -4.42 11.09
C GLU A 127 -1.38 -5.28 9.97
N GLY A 128 -0.19 -4.93 9.48
CA GLY A 128 0.51 -5.70 8.44
C GLY A 128 1.35 -4.85 7.50
N PHE A 129 2.05 -5.54 6.59
CA PHE A 129 2.54 -4.92 5.37
C PHE A 129 1.38 -4.73 4.40
N VAL A 130 1.32 -3.58 3.76
CA VAL A 130 0.26 -3.28 2.78
C VAL A 130 0.52 -4.02 1.49
N THR A 131 -0.47 -4.74 0.96
CA THR A 131 -0.43 -5.16 -0.44
C THR A 131 -0.83 -3.97 -1.31
N LEU A 132 0.00 -3.65 -2.28
CA LEU A 132 -0.12 -2.50 -3.18
C LEU A 132 -0.50 -3.01 -4.56
N GLU A 133 -1.65 -2.59 -5.07
CA GLU A 133 -2.14 -2.93 -6.40
C GLU A 133 -1.76 -1.82 -7.39
N ILE A 134 -0.80 -2.11 -8.26
CA ILE A 134 -0.18 -1.14 -9.19
C ILE A 134 -0.64 -1.44 -10.60
N SER A 135 -1.49 -0.59 -11.17
CA SER A 135 -2.00 -0.75 -12.54
C SER A 135 -1.29 0.19 -13.51
N ASN A 136 -0.80 -0.37 -14.61
CA ASN A 136 -0.30 0.39 -15.75
C ASN A 136 -1.40 0.55 -16.79
N THR A 137 -1.96 1.75 -16.91
CA THR A 137 -3.04 2.06 -17.88
C THR A 137 -2.51 2.55 -19.23
N THR A 138 -1.19 2.53 -19.43
CA THR A 138 -0.56 3.02 -20.65
C THR A 138 -0.24 1.90 -21.65
N PRO A 139 -0.09 2.20 -22.94
CA PRO A 139 0.33 1.23 -23.94
C PRO A 139 1.84 0.90 -23.91
N LEU A 140 2.59 1.48 -22.96
CA LEU A 140 4.03 1.26 -22.79
C LEU A 140 4.31 0.54 -21.47
N PRO A 141 5.42 -0.23 -21.35
CA PRO A 141 5.88 -0.75 -20.07
C PRO A 141 6.16 0.39 -19.09
N ALA A 142 5.73 0.25 -17.86
CA ALA A 142 5.90 1.24 -16.80
C ALA A 142 6.90 0.78 -15.75
N LYS A 143 7.83 1.67 -15.35
CA LYS A 143 8.86 1.36 -14.36
C LYS A 143 8.45 1.88 -12.98
N ILE A 144 8.50 0.99 -12.00
CA ILE A 144 8.27 1.27 -10.57
C ILE A 144 9.59 1.03 -9.83
N TYR A 145 10.05 2.00 -9.05
CA TYR A 145 11.31 1.89 -8.31
C TYR A 145 11.09 1.34 -6.90
N ALA A 146 11.81 0.27 -6.56
CA ALA A 146 11.78 -0.30 -5.21
C ALA A 146 12.41 0.65 -4.18
N ASN A 147 11.97 0.55 -2.94
CA ASN A 147 12.41 1.36 -1.80
C ASN A 147 12.14 2.88 -1.93
N GLU A 148 11.36 3.27 -2.93
CA GLU A 148 10.91 4.65 -3.16
C GLU A 148 9.41 4.82 -2.90
N GLY A 149 8.96 6.08 -2.79
CA GLY A 149 7.57 6.41 -2.50
C GLY A 149 6.63 6.01 -3.63
N LEU A 150 5.51 5.36 -3.29
CA LEU A 150 4.52 4.91 -4.28
C LEU A 150 3.15 5.54 -4.09
N CYS A 151 2.70 5.69 -2.86
CA CYS A 151 1.40 6.26 -2.53
C CYS A 151 1.43 6.96 -1.17
N GLN A 152 0.38 7.73 -0.86
CA GLN A 152 0.25 8.47 0.39
C GLN A 152 -0.90 7.92 1.23
N ILE A 153 -0.64 7.71 2.52
CA ILE A 153 -1.64 7.34 3.51
C ILE A 153 -2.11 8.60 4.25
N LEU A 154 -3.41 8.79 4.30
CA LEU A 154 -4.10 9.80 5.10
C LEU A 154 -4.74 9.12 6.32
N PHE A 155 -4.62 9.74 7.48
CA PHE A 155 -5.15 9.21 8.74
C PHE A 155 -6.31 10.07 9.23
N PHE A 156 -7.44 9.42 9.54
CA PHE A 156 -8.66 10.05 10.04
C PHE A 156 -9.02 9.44 11.38
N GLU A 157 -9.10 10.25 12.41
CA GLU A 157 -9.60 9.79 13.72
C GLU A 157 -11.10 10.01 13.82
N SER A 158 -11.82 8.99 14.24
CA SER A 158 -13.25 9.04 14.43
C SER A 158 -13.62 9.79 15.72
N ASP A 159 -14.78 10.42 15.74
CA ASP A 159 -15.36 11.06 16.92
C ASP A 159 -15.93 10.02 17.91
N ASP A 160 -16.19 8.81 17.41
CA ASP A 160 -16.71 7.68 18.18
C ASP A 160 -15.94 6.41 17.84
N ILE A 161 -15.83 5.50 18.80
CA ILE A 161 -15.12 4.22 18.63
C ILE A 161 -16.06 3.19 18.02
N CYS A 162 -15.60 2.50 16.97
CA CYS A 162 -16.37 1.44 16.34
C CYS A 162 -16.64 0.27 17.31
N GLU A 163 -17.84 -0.27 17.28
CA GLU A 163 -18.20 -1.46 18.07
C GLU A 163 -17.40 -2.68 17.66
N THR A 164 -17.21 -2.87 16.36
CA THR A 164 -16.50 -4.01 15.79
C THR A 164 -15.37 -3.55 14.88
N SER A 165 -14.13 -3.86 15.24
CA SER A 165 -12.94 -3.57 14.45
C SER A 165 -12.62 -4.67 13.43
N TYR A 166 -11.61 -4.43 12.59
CA TYR A 166 -11.11 -5.43 11.64
C TYR A 166 -10.56 -6.67 12.35
N LYS A 167 -9.90 -6.48 13.50
CA LYS A 167 -9.39 -7.56 14.34
C LYS A 167 -10.51 -8.37 14.97
N ASP A 168 -11.55 -7.70 15.50
CA ASP A 168 -12.69 -8.36 16.18
C ASP A 168 -13.43 -9.33 15.23
N ARG A 169 -13.56 -8.98 13.95
CA ARG A 169 -14.20 -9.83 12.92
C ARG A 169 -13.25 -10.79 12.22
N SER A 170 -12.01 -10.95 12.74
CA SER A 170 -11.00 -11.84 12.14
C SER A 170 -10.78 -11.57 10.66
N GLY A 171 -10.61 -10.30 10.30
CA GLY A 171 -10.49 -9.86 8.92
C GLY A 171 -9.41 -10.64 8.15
N LYS A 172 -9.76 -11.08 6.94
CA LYS A 172 -8.97 -12.04 6.14
C LYS A 172 -7.57 -11.57 5.73
N TYR A 173 -7.28 -10.30 5.88
CA TYR A 173 -5.98 -9.69 5.58
C TYR A 173 -5.28 -9.15 6.85
N GLN A 174 -5.64 -9.65 8.03
CA GLN A 174 -4.99 -9.26 9.28
C GLN A 174 -3.58 -9.84 9.37
N ALA A 175 -2.63 -9.06 9.92
CA ALA A 175 -1.24 -9.43 10.19
C ALA A 175 -0.49 -9.94 8.95
N GLN A 176 -0.65 -9.28 7.81
CA GLN A 176 0.03 -9.65 6.58
C GLN A 176 1.55 -9.51 6.72
N THR A 177 2.28 -10.59 6.39
CA THR A 177 3.75 -10.64 6.43
C THR A 177 4.40 -10.49 5.04
N GLY A 178 3.60 -10.48 3.97
CA GLY A 178 4.05 -10.39 2.59
C GLY A 178 2.90 -10.00 1.65
N ILE A 179 3.10 -10.17 0.33
CA ILE A 179 2.05 -9.95 -0.66
C ILE A 179 0.99 -11.04 -0.53
N VAL A 180 -0.24 -10.64 -0.26
CA VAL A 180 -1.38 -11.55 -0.12
C VAL A 180 -2.25 -11.50 -1.37
N LEU A 181 -2.53 -12.69 -1.92
CA LEU A 181 -3.41 -12.86 -3.07
C LEU A 181 -4.90 -12.78 -2.65
N PRO A 182 -5.84 -12.63 -3.62
CA PRO A 182 -7.26 -12.53 -3.32
C PRO A 182 -7.76 -13.69 -2.44
N LYS A 183 -8.50 -13.36 -1.38
CA LYS A 183 -9.19 -14.30 -0.49
C LYS A 183 -10.70 -14.00 -0.51
N VAL A 184 -11.52 -15.03 -0.52
CA VAL A 184 -12.98 -14.93 -0.49
C VAL A 184 -13.53 -15.43 0.84
#